data_136b508e40efa5f1993e70b020c83908
#
_entry.id   136b508e40efa5f1993e70b020c83908
#
_cell.length_a   1.000
_cell.length_b   1.000
_cell.length_c   1.000
_cell.angle_alpha   90.00
_cell.angle_beta   90.00
_cell.angle_gamma   90.00
#
_symmetry.space_group_name_H-M   'P 1'
#
loop_
_entity.id
_entity.type
_entity.pdbx_description
1 polymer ?
#
loop_
_entity_poly.entity_id
_entity_poly.type
_entity_poly.pdbx_seq_one_letter_code
_entity_poly.pdbx_strand_id
1 'polypeptide(L)'
;ISIFFVSTVVSFAQEGLWNIEKAKKWEKEHPLYCGVNYIPSNAINYTAMWDKTSFSPELIDKEMRLMEELGMNCVRVVLQYVVYEDDPDYFIQTFDHFLNICNTHGIKVMPVFFDDCVFGVNTDPKIGKQPEPLEGWYAWAWSPSPGCSMVVDERTHHKLEIYVKDILFRFREDNRIFIWDLYNEPTNTNFPERSFPLLYKVFKWAREINPTQPLTAGMWNENQKLNEFLIENSDIITFHCYAPKEETEKKMNYFLKFGRPVICTEWMNRVAKSYILDILPVFKKANVGNIMWGLVNGKT
;
A
#
# COMPACT_ATOMS: atom_id res chain seq x y z
N ILE A 1 -31.24 -32.64 -28.61
CA ILE A 1 -30.42 -31.47 -29.05
C ILE A 1 -30.16 -30.64 -27.81
N SER A 2 -28.98 -30.80 -27.21
CA SER A 2 -28.55 -30.01 -26.05
C SER A 2 -27.90 -28.73 -26.56
N ILE A 3 -28.50 -27.61 -26.27
CA ILE A 3 -27.95 -26.29 -26.59
C ILE A 3 -27.01 -25.90 -25.43
N PHE A 4 -25.70 -25.95 -25.69
CA PHE A 4 -24.69 -25.38 -24.79
C PHE A 4 -24.73 -23.85 -24.95
N PHE A 5 -25.20 -23.15 -23.92
CA PHE A 5 -24.96 -21.72 -23.78
C PHE A 5 -23.50 -21.50 -23.36
N VAL A 6 -22.67 -21.12 -24.31
CA VAL A 6 -21.36 -20.55 -24.00
C VAL A 6 -21.60 -19.11 -23.56
N SER A 7 -21.59 -18.87 -22.24
CA SER A 7 -21.55 -17.50 -21.72
C SER A 7 -20.15 -16.95 -22.00
N THR A 8 -20.03 -16.14 -23.04
CA THR A 8 -18.88 -15.27 -23.25
C THR A 8 -18.87 -14.25 -22.11
N VAL A 9 -18.03 -14.48 -21.10
CA VAL A 9 -17.64 -13.44 -20.15
C VAL A 9 -16.84 -12.42 -20.95
N VAL A 10 -17.49 -11.34 -21.36
CA VAL A 10 -16.79 -10.19 -21.92
C VAL A 10 -16.09 -9.53 -20.73
N SER A 11 -14.82 -9.87 -20.53
CA SER A 11 -13.93 -9.12 -19.63
C SER A 11 -13.76 -7.73 -20.26
N PHE A 12 -14.44 -6.75 -19.72
CA PHE A 12 -14.12 -5.34 -20.00
C PHE A 12 -12.81 -5.07 -19.27
N ALA A 13 -11.68 -5.23 -19.96
CA ALA A 13 -10.41 -4.71 -19.48
C ALA A 13 -10.63 -3.23 -19.13
N GLN A 14 -10.39 -2.86 -17.88
CA GLN A 14 -10.60 -1.50 -17.44
C GLN A 14 -9.72 -0.56 -18.26
N GLU A 15 -10.29 0.50 -18.81
CA GLU A 15 -9.57 1.49 -19.62
C GLU A 15 -8.37 2.00 -18.84
N GLY A 16 -7.17 2.00 -19.46
CA GLY A 16 -5.92 2.41 -18.83
C GLY A 16 -5.15 1.31 -18.08
N LEU A 17 -5.67 0.07 -17.98
CA LEU A 17 -4.90 -1.06 -17.44
C LEU A 17 -3.68 -1.35 -18.32
N TRP A 18 -2.50 -1.48 -17.72
CA TRP A 18 -1.30 -1.85 -18.46
C TRP A 18 -1.41 -3.30 -18.98
N ASN A 19 -1.03 -3.50 -20.23
CA ASN A 19 -0.81 -4.84 -20.72
C ASN A 19 0.45 -5.48 -20.08
N ILE A 20 0.58 -6.80 -20.18
CA ILE A 20 1.70 -7.54 -19.59
C ILE A 20 3.05 -7.05 -20.13
N GLU A 21 3.11 -6.68 -21.41
CA GLU A 21 4.35 -6.21 -22.06
C GLU A 21 4.83 -4.88 -21.44
N LYS A 22 3.92 -3.92 -21.27
CA LYS A 22 4.23 -2.64 -20.60
C LYS A 22 4.68 -2.86 -19.16
N ALA A 23 3.99 -3.73 -18.40
CA ALA A 23 4.34 -4.04 -17.03
C ALA A 23 5.73 -4.70 -16.92
N LYS A 24 6.04 -5.65 -17.79
CA LYS A 24 7.38 -6.28 -17.85
C LYS A 24 8.49 -5.34 -18.33
N LYS A 25 8.17 -4.40 -19.22
CA LYS A 25 9.11 -3.36 -19.60
C LYS A 25 9.47 -2.49 -18.39
N TRP A 26 8.46 -2.06 -17.65
CA TRP A 26 8.67 -1.31 -16.41
C TRP A 26 9.57 -2.08 -15.42
N GLU A 27 9.32 -3.38 -15.19
CA GLU A 27 10.14 -4.22 -14.32
C GLU A 27 11.62 -4.26 -14.74
N LYS A 28 11.90 -4.32 -16.06
CA LYS A 28 13.26 -4.33 -16.58
C LYS A 28 14.00 -2.98 -16.47
N GLU A 29 13.25 -1.89 -16.49
CA GLU A 29 13.78 -0.53 -16.44
C GLU A 29 13.99 -0.04 -14.99
N HIS A 30 13.53 -0.81 -14.00
CA HIS A 30 13.62 -0.46 -12.59
C HIS A 30 14.46 -1.47 -11.80
N PRO A 31 15.09 -1.06 -10.68
CA PRO A 31 15.84 -1.98 -9.83
C PRO A 31 14.90 -2.97 -9.14
N LEU A 32 15.47 -4.07 -8.63
CA LEU A 32 14.73 -4.90 -7.68
C LEU A 32 14.46 -4.10 -6.41
N TYR A 33 13.20 -3.85 -6.12
CA TYR A 33 12.80 -3.11 -4.94
C TYR A 33 12.90 -3.97 -3.68
N CYS A 34 13.64 -3.47 -2.70
CA CYS A 34 13.78 -4.06 -1.36
C CYS A 34 13.68 -2.96 -0.32
N GLY A 35 12.68 -3.03 0.54
CA GLY A 35 12.42 -1.94 1.48
C GLY A 35 11.51 -2.32 2.64
N VAL A 36 10.85 -1.31 3.20
CA VAL A 36 10.04 -1.45 4.40
C VAL A 36 8.70 -0.72 4.31
N ASN A 37 7.70 -1.23 5.04
CA ASN A 37 6.55 -0.43 5.45
C ASN A 37 7.02 0.48 6.59
N TYR A 38 6.82 1.79 6.45
CA TYR A 38 7.47 2.77 7.30
C TYR A 38 6.47 3.63 8.07
N ILE A 39 6.69 3.70 9.37
CA ILE A 39 6.15 4.70 10.27
C ILE A 39 7.35 5.21 11.10
N PRO A 40 7.57 6.52 11.22
CA PRO A 40 8.70 7.04 11.99
C PRO A 40 8.58 6.67 13.47
N SER A 41 9.71 6.49 14.14
CA SER A 41 9.75 5.98 15.52
C SER A 41 9.02 6.85 16.55
N ASN A 42 8.78 8.12 16.25
CA ASN A 42 8.01 9.04 17.10
C ASN A 42 6.49 8.97 16.89
N ALA A 43 6.02 8.35 15.81
CA ALA A 43 4.60 8.24 15.49
C ALA A 43 4.03 6.88 15.90
N ILE A 44 2.83 6.87 16.46
CA ILE A 44 2.12 5.65 16.84
C ILE A 44 1.24 5.10 15.72
N ASN A 45 0.91 5.93 14.74
CA ASN A 45 0.09 5.59 13.59
C ASN A 45 0.34 6.60 12.44
N TYR A 46 -0.30 6.38 11.30
CA TYR A 46 -0.16 7.28 10.14
C TYR A 46 -0.81 8.66 10.35
N THR A 47 -1.80 8.80 11.22
CA THR A 47 -2.30 10.13 11.59
C THR A 47 -1.17 10.94 12.25
N ALA A 48 -0.50 10.37 13.25
CA ALA A 48 0.64 11.03 13.90
C ALA A 48 1.83 11.25 12.96
N MET A 49 2.04 10.37 11.98
CA MET A 49 3.10 10.56 11.00
C MET A 49 2.93 11.83 10.17
N TRP A 50 1.69 12.14 9.78
CA TRP A 50 1.40 13.25 8.86
C TRP A 50 0.87 14.53 9.53
N ASP A 51 0.44 14.45 10.81
CA ASP A 51 -0.12 15.61 11.54
C ASP A 51 0.94 16.70 11.75
N LYS A 52 0.54 17.96 11.56
CA LYS A 52 1.41 19.15 11.67
C LYS A 52 2.08 19.32 13.05
N THR A 53 1.53 18.69 14.07
CA THR A 53 2.08 18.76 15.43
C THR A 53 3.13 17.69 15.73
N SER A 54 3.24 16.66 14.89
CA SER A 54 4.10 15.50 15.12
C SER A 54 4.96 15.08 13.92
N PHE A 55 4.73 15.65 12.74
CA PHE A 55 5.62 15.43 11.59
C PHE A 55 7.05 15.91 11.92
N SER A 56 8.04 15.03 11.72
CA SER A 56 9.42 15.27 12.13
C SER A 56 10.39 14.97 10.99
N PRO A 57 10.67 15.95 10.12
CA PRO A 57 11.53 15.74 8.93
C PRO A 57 12.95 15.33 9.31
N GLU A 58 13.51 15.86 10.40
CA GLU A 58 14.88 15.51 10.84
C GLU A 58 14.98 14.05 11.32
N LEU A 59 13.93 13.54 11.96
CA LEU A 59 13.88 12.14 12.36
C LEU A 59 13.72 11.24 11.13
N ILE A 60 12.83 11.62 10.21
CA ILE A 60 12.61 10.88 8.96
C ILE A 60 13.92 10.82 8.15
N ASP A 61 14.64 11.93 8.01
CA ASP A 61 15.95 11.97 7.33
C ASP A 61 16.95 11.00 7.95
N LYS A 62 17.04 10.98 9.26
CA LYS A 62 17.91 10.04 10.01
C LYS A 62 17.54 8.57 9.75
N GLU A 63 16.25 8.27 9.72
CA GLU A 63 15.76 6.90 9.51
C GLU A 63 15.88 6.48 8.04
N MET A 64 15.71 7.40 7.08
CA MET A 64 15.99 7.13 5.66
C MET A 64 17.49 6.90 5.40
N ARG A 65 18.38 7.61 6.09
CA ARG A 65 19.83 7.33 6.06
C ARG A 65 20.16 5.92 6.54
N LEU A 66 19.50 5.44 7.59
CA LEU A 66 19.65 4.04 8.02
C LEU A 66 19.24 3.06 6.92
N MET A 67 18.18 3.35 6.17
CA MET A 67 17.78 2.51 5.04
C MET A 67 18.82 2.50 3.93
N GLU A 68 19.38 3.66 3.60
CA GLU A 68 20.48 3.80 2.62
C GLU A 68 21.70 2.94 3.04
N GLU A 69 22.12 3.03 4.32
CA GLU A 69 23.21 2.23 4.88
C GLU A 69 22.94 0.72 4.82
N LEU A 70 21.67 0.31 4.95
CA LEU A 70 21.25 -1.10 4.83
C LEU A 70 21.09 -1.56 3.37
N GLY A 71 21.30 -0.66 2.39
CA GLY A 71 21.11 -0.95 0.96
C GLY A 71 19.66 -1.14 0.53
N MET A 72 18.70 -0.62 1.30
CA MET A 72 17.29 -0.60 0.94
C MET A 72 17.01 0.58 -0.01
N ASN A 73 16.04 0.43 -0.91
CA ASN A 73 15.77 1.40 -1.97
C ASN A 73 14.32 1.82 -2.12
N CYS A 74 13.43 1.37 -1.24
CA CYS A 74 12.03 1.80 -1.26
C CYS A 74 11.36 1.79 0.11
N VAL A 75 10.36 2.66 0.28
CA VAL A 75 9.44 2.68 1.42
C VAL A 75 7.99 2.61 0.94
N ARG A 76 7.14 1.94 1.71
CA ARG A 76 5.68 1.95 1.55
C ARG A 76 5.07 2.66 2.75
N VAL A 77 4.18 3.64 2.51
CA VAL A 77 3.56 4.49 3.54
C VAL A 77 2.09 4.72 3.25
N VAL A 78 1.24 4.66 4.27
CA VAL A 78 -0.17 4.99 4.11
C VAL A 78 -0.36 6.50 4.24
N LEU A 79 -1.03 7.10 3.26
CA LEU A 79 -1.49 8.48 3.28
C LEU A 79 -2.74 8.58 4.16
N GLN A 80 -2.81 9.61 5.00
CA GLN A 80 -3.92 9.70 5.95
C GLN A 80 -4.94 10.75 5.51
N TYR A 81 -6.12 10.26 5.08
CA TYR A 81 -7.19 11.13 4.58
C TYR A 81 -7.61 12.22 5.57
N VAL A 82 -7.73 11.92 6.86
CA VAL A 82 -8.18 12.91 7.85
C VAL A 82 -7.23 14.10 7.96
N VAL A 83 -5.93 13.90 7.72
CA VAL A 83 -4.95 15.00 7.70
C VAL A 83 -5.09 15.85 6.43
N TYR A 84 -5.35 15.20 5.30
CA TYR A 84 -5.68 15.91 4.07
C TYR A 84 -6.99 16.68 4.18
N GLU A 85 -8.06 16.09 4.75
CA GLU A 85 -9.36 16.78 4.93
C GLU A 85 -9.24 18.01 5.83
N ASP A 86 -8.39 17.98 6.87
CA ASP A 86 -8.14 19.10 7.78
C ASP A 86 -7.43 20.27 7.08
N ASP A 87 -6.38 19.98 6.31
CA ASP A 87 -5.59 20.99 5.59
C ASP A 87 -4.93 20.38 4.35
N PRO A 88 -5.59 20.41 3.18
CA PRO A 88 -5.06 19.82 1.95
C PRO A 88 -3.71 20.40 1.51
N ASP A 89 -3.53 21.71 1.63
CA ASP A 89 -2.29 22.37 1.21
C ASP A 89 -1.11 21.98 2.11
N TYR A 90 -1.33 21.93 3.40
CA TYR A 90 -0.34 21.41 4.35
C TYR A 90 0.02 19.96 4.02
N PHE A 91 -0.98 19.09 3.83
CA PHE A 91 -0.74 17.67 3.54
C PHE A 91 0.10 17.47 2.27
N ILE A 92 -0.24 18.18 1.20
CA ILE A 92 0.49 18.11 -0.08
C ILE A 92 1.94 18.57 0.09
N GLN A 93 2.18 19.68 0.79
CA GLN A 93 3.53 20.18 1.05
C GLN A 93 4.33 19.21 1.92
N THR A 94 3.70 18.62 2.94
CA THR A 94 4.31 17.62 3.82
C THR A 94 4.66 16.35 3.08
N PHE A 95 3.76 15.87 2.22
CA PHE A 95 4.02 14.70 1.38
C PHE A 95 5.16 14.97 0.38
N ASP A 96 5.17 16.12 -0.29
CA ASP A 96 6.28 16.52 -1.17
C ASP A 96 7.62 16.60 -0.41
N HIS A 97 7.61 17.15 0.81
CA HIS A 97 8.79 17.19 1.67
C HIS A 97 9.29 15.77 2.02
N PHE A 98 8.38 14.86 2.39
CA PHE A 98 8.71 13.46 2.63
C PHE A 98 9.34 12.79 1.40
N LEU A 99 8.76 12.99 0.21
CA LEU A 99 9.32 12.50 -1.05
C LEU A 99 10.74 13.03 -1.30
N ASN A 100 11.00 14.30 -0.98
CA ASN A 100 12.33 14.91 -1.11
C ASN A 100 13.34 14.28 -0.16
N ILE A 101 12.97 14.05 1.11
CA ILE A 101 13.84 13.36 2.07
C ILE A 101 14.18 11.97 1.56
N CYS A 102 13.21 11.17 1.17
CA CYS A 102 13.44 9.83 0.64
C CYS A 102 14.36 9.87 -0.59
N ASN A 103 14.13 10.79 -1.52
CA ASN A 103 14.94 10.91 -2.75
C ASN A 103 16.39 11.31 -2.47
N THR A 104 16.67 12.10 -1.42
CA THR A 104 18.03 12.45 -1.00
C THR A 104 18.85 11.22 -0.65
N HIS A 105 18.21 10.17 -0.14
CA HIS A 105 18.80 8.88 0.21
C HIS A 105 18.64 7.79 -0.87
N GLY A 106 18.19 8.16 -2.09
CA GLY A 106 17.98 7.21 -3.19
C GLY A 106 16.81 6.27 -3.00
N ILE A 107 15.89 6.59 -2.08
CA ILE A 107 14.73 5.77 -1.71
C ILE A 107 13.50 6.21 -2.51
N LYS A 108 12.84 5.26 -3.17
CA LYS A 108 11.56 5.46 -3.86
C LYS A 108 10.39 5.20 -2.94
N VAL A 109 9.28 5.86 -3.19
CA VAL A 109 8.10 5.79 -2.32
C VAL A 109 6.96 5.05 -3.02
N MET A 110 6.27 4.19 -2.28
CA MET A 110 5.01 3.55 -2.63
C MET A 110 3.92 4.08 -1.68
N PRO A 111 3.21 5.15 -2.08
CA PRO A 111 2.12 5.66 -1.26
C PRO A 111 0.90 4.76 -1.35
N VAL A 112 0.19 4.61 -0.24
CA VAL A 112 -1.06 3.86 -0.12
C VAL A 112 -2.18 4.84 0.19
N PHE A 113 -3.27 4.83 -0.58
CA PHE A 113 -4.37 5.78 -0.35
C PHE A 113 -5.27 5.38 0.81
N PHE A 114 -5.75 4.15 0.83
CA PHE A 114 -6.70 3.66 1.81
C PHE A 114 -6.17 2.45 2.57
N ASP A 115 -6.66 2.27 3.78
CA ASP A 115 -6.30 1.17 4.68
C ASP A 115 -7.53 0.75 5.49
N ASP A 116 -7.90 -0.53 5.41
CA ASP A 116 -9.04 -1.09 6.13
C ASP A 116 -8.65 -1.69 7.48
N CYS A 117 -7.37 -1.74 7.84
CA CYS A 117 -6.92 -2.42 9.05
C CYS A 117 -7.44 -1.76 10.33
N VAL A 118 -8.17 -2.52 11.14
CA VAL A 118 -8.67 -2.10 12.44
C VAL A 118 -8.24 -3.12 13.50
N PHE A 119 -7.27 -2.77 14.32
CA PHE A 119 -6.72 -3.66 15.35
C PHE A 119 -7.08 -3.27 16.78
N GLY A 120 -7.44 -2.02 17.03
CA GLY A 120 -7.65 -1.49 18.37
C GLY A 120 -8.85 -0.57 18.44
N VAL A 121 -8.65 0.60 19.05
CA VAL A 121 -9.73 1.55 19.42
C VAL A 121 -10.11 2.53 18.33
N ASN A 122 -9.24 2.75 17.34
CA ASN A 122 -9.44 3.75 16.30
C ASN A 122 -10.12 3.12 15.08
N THR A 123 -11.43 3.20 15.01
CA THR A 123 -12.19 2.82 13.79
C THR A 123 -12.29 3.97 12.81
N ASP A 124 -12.27 5.21 13.32
CA ASP A 124 -12.30 6.44 12.55
C ASP A 124 -11.20 7.38 13.05
N PRO A 125 -10.23 7.72 12.20
CA PRO A 125 -9.10 8.56 12.60
C PRO A 125 -9.52 9.98 12.94
N LYS A 126 -8.77 10.62 13.83
CA LYS A 126 -8.98 12.01 14.25
C LYS A 126 -7.66 12.75 14.33
N ILE A 127 -7.67 14.00 13.93
CA ILE A 127 -6.55 14.94 14.09
C ILE A 127 -6.21 15.14 15.56
N GLY A 128 -4.98 15.49 15.83
CA GLY A 128 -4.48 15.88 17.15
C GLY A 128 -3.91 14.69 17.94
N LYS A 129 -4.03 14.78 19.27
CA LYS A 129 -3.41 13.81 20.17
C LYS A 129 -3.89 12.38 19.90
N GLN A 130 -2.95 11.53 19.54
CA GLN A 130 -3.19 10.10 19.34
C GLN A 130 -3.13 9.33 20.67
N PRO A 131 -3.69 8.10 20.75
CA PRO A 131 -3.56 7.24 21.92
C PRO A 131 -2.09 6.97 22.28
N GLU A 132 -1.82 6.73 23.55
CA GLU A 132 -0.48 6.32 23.98
C GLU A 132 -0.25 4.83 23.64
N PRO A 133 1.01 4.40 23.40
CA PRO A 133 1.34 2.99 23.21
C PRO A 133 0.84 2.11 24.37
N LEU A 134 0.37 0.92 24.04
CA LEU A 134 0.01 -0.09 25.03
C LEU A 134 1.07 -1.20 25.00
N GLU A 135 1.78 -1.39 26.14
CA GLU A 135 2.83 -2.39 26.24
C GLU A 135 2.32 -3.80 25.88
N GLY A 136 3.09 -4.48 25.07
CA GLY A 136 2.75 -5.84 24.60
C GLY A 136 1.66 -5.91 23.51
N TRP A 137 1.10 -4.80 23.10
CA TRP A 137 0.13 -4.76 22.02
C TRP A 137 0.53 -3.74 20.95
N TYR A 138 1.34 -4.18 19.99
CA TYR A 138 1.61 -3.40 18.79
C TYR A 138 0.30 -3.15 18.01
N ALA A 139 0.26 -2.13 17.20
CA ALA A 139 -0.92 -1.72 16.44
C ALA A 139 -2.17 -1.34 17.29
N TRP A 140 -2.05 -1.24 18.62
CA TRP A 140 -3.14 -0.83 19.51
C TRP A 140 -3.84 0.47 19.04
N ALA A 141 -3.06 1.45 18.65
CA ALA A 141 -3.52 2.76 18.21
C ALA A 141 -3.50 2.89 16.68
N TRP A 142 -3.48 1.77 15.95
CA TRP A 142 -3.56 1.79 14.50
C TRP A 142 -4.74 2.62 14.03
N SER A 143 -4.59 3.30 12.90
CA SER A 143 -5.58 4.24 12.40
C SER A 143 -5.82 3.95 10.92
N PRO A 144 -6.99 3.40 10.55
CA PRO A 144 -7.33 3.16 9.15
C PRO A 144 -7.41 4.48 8.36
N SER A 145 -7.41 4.41 7.03
CA SER A 145 -7.63 5.56 6.15
C SER A 145 -8.66 5.18 5.07
N PRO A 146 -9.75 5.89 4.92
CA PRO A 146 -10.19 7.13 5.58
C PRO A 146 -10.82 6.91 6.98
N GLY A 147 -11.17 5.68 7.33
CA GLY A 147 -11.91 5.28 8.50
C GLY A 147 -13.19 4.53 8.14
N CYS A 148 -13.64 3.64 9.05
CA CYS A 148 -14.74 2.71 8.80
C CYS A 148 -16.05 3.42 8.42
N SER A 149 -16.38 4.53 9.07
CA SER A 149 -17.62 5.28 8.81
C SER A 149 -17.69 5.76 7.37
N MET A 150 -16.57 6.26 6.82
CA MET A 150 -16.52 6.76 5.44
C MET A 150 -16.49 5.62 4.42
N VAL A 151 -15.82 4.51 4.72
CA VAL A 151 -15.81 3.34 3.84
C VAL A 151 -17.22 2.80 3.61
N VAL A 152 -18.03 2.70 4.67
CA VAL A 152 -19.39 2.12 4.58
C VAL A 152 -20.46 3.10 4.09
N ASP A 153 -20.22 4.41 4.16
CA ASP A 153 -21.18 5.42 3.73
C ASP A 153 -20.80 5.97 2.33
N GLU A 154 -21.36 5.36 1.30
CA GLU A 154 -21.08 5.74 -0.09
C GLU A 154 -21.39 7.22 -0.41
N ARG A 155 -22.21 7.89 0.40
CA ARG A 155 -22.50 9.33 0.24
C ARG A 155 -21.27 10.21 0.50
N THR A 156 -20.30 9.70 1.25
CA THR A 156 -19.04 10.41 1.54
C THR A 156 -17.96 10.19 0.49
N HIS A 157 -18.11 9.19 -0.40
CA HIS A 157 -17.08 8.80 -1.36
C HIS A 157 -16.72 9.91 -2.35
N HIS A 158 -17.58 10.89 -2.59
CA HIS A 158 -17.22 12.05 -3.41
C HIS A 158 -16.06 12.87 -2.82
N LYS A 159 -15.93 12.94 -1.49
CA LYS A 159 -14.80 13.59 -0.82
C LYS A 159 -13.51 12.79 -1.03
N LEU A 160 -13.62 11.46 -0.97
CA LEU A 160 -12.49 10.54 -1.22
C LEU A 160 -12.04 10.58 -2.68
N GLU A 161 -12.97 10.78 -3.61
CA GLU A 161 -12.65 11.01 -5.03
C GLU A 161 -11.79 12.26 -5.22
N ILE A 162 -12.18 13.37 -4.57
CA ILE A 162 -11.41 14.62 -4.63
C ILE A 162 -9.98 14.39 -4.09
N TYR A 163 -9.86 13.75 -2.93
CA TYR A 163 -8.58 13.42 -2.30
C TYR A 163 -7.67 12.60 -3.21
N VAL A 164 -8.19 11.49 -3.74
CA VAL A 164 -7.40 10.59 -4.61
C VAL A 164 -6.99 11.29 -5.88
N LYS A 165 -7.93 11.99 -6.54
CA LYS A 165 -7.66 12.67 -7.81
C LYS A 165 -6.72 13.86 -7.65
N ASP A 166 -6.82 14.64 -6.58
CA ASP A 166 -5.92 15.78 -6.33
C ASP A 166 -4.49 15.31 -6.16
N ILE A 167 -4.24 14.32 -5.28
CA ILE A 167 -2.90 13.79 -5.05
C ILE A 167 -2.35 13.14 -6.32
N LEU A 168 -3.11 12.25 -6.96
CA LEU A 168 -2.66 11.60 -8.18
C LEU A 168 -2.35 12.61 -9.29
N PHE A 169 -3.18 13.62 -9.47
CA PHE A 169 -2.97 14.63 -10.52
C PHE A 169 -1.68 15.41 -10.30
N ARG A 170 -1.37 15.80 -9.05
CA ARG A 170 -0.15 16.55 -8.70
C ARG A 170 1.12 15.73 -8.88
N PHE A 171 1.09 14.44 -8.54
CA PHE A 171 2.26 13.56 -8.53
C PHE A 171 2.27 12.49 -9.64
N ARG A 172 1.37 12.58 -10.63
CA ARG A 172 1.20 11.56 -11.69
C ARG A 172 2.43 11.26 -12.54
N GLU A 173 3.40 12.17 -12.57
CA GLU A 173 4.64 12.04 -13.34
C GLU A 173 5.88 12.11 -12.43
N ASP A 174 5.68 12.06 -11.11
CA ASP A 174 6.74 12.18 -10.14
C ASP A 174 7.56 10.89 -10.04
N ASN A 175 8.82 10.95 -10.43
CA ASN A 175 9.72 9.80 -10.46
C ASN A 175 10.22 9.37 -9.07
N ARG A 176 9.93 10.10 -7.99
CA ARG A 176 10.18 9.71 -6.61
C ARG A 176 9.21 8.62 -6.17
N ILE A 177 8.05 8.51 -6.84
CA ILE A 177 7.03 7.48 -6.62
C ILE A 177 7.20 6.39 -7.68
N PHE A 178 7.30 5.13 -7.25
CA PHE A 178 7.51 4.01 -8.18
C PHE A 178 6.26 3.18 -8.45
N ILE A 179 5.31 3.12 -7.51
CA ILE A 179 4.01 2.45 -7.61
C ILE A 179 3.00 3.22 -6.76
N TRP A 180 1.74 3.28 -7.19
CA TRP A 180 0.62 3.68 -6.34
C TRP A 180 -0.12 2.45 -5.83
N ASP A 181 -0.19 2.31 -4.51
CA ASP A 181 -1.04 1.32 -3.84
C ASP A 181 -2.38 1.98 -3.50
N LEU A 182 -3.43 1.53 -4.14
CA LEU A 182 -4.73 2.19 -4.02
C LEU A 182 -5.47 1.82 -2.73
N TYR A 183 -5.16 0.63 -2.18
CA TYR A 183 -5.85 0.15 -1.00
C TYR A 183 -5.04 -0.91 -0.26
N ASN A 184 -4.69 -0.65 1.00
CA ASN A 184 -4.11 -1.64 1.89
C ASN A 184 -5.18 -2.58 2.43
N GLU A 185 -4.97 -3.88 2.24
CA GLU A 185 -5.79 -4.94 2.80
C GLU A 185 -7.31 -4.68 2.73
N PRO A 186 -7.87 -4.35 1.55
CA PRO A 186 -9.31 -4.12 1.45
C PRO A 186 -10.06 -5.31 2.02
N THR A 187 -11.12 -5.06 2.75
CA THR A 187 -11.92 -6.04 3.52
C THR A 187 -11.34 -6.46 4.90
N ASN A 188 -10.16 -5.98 5.32
CA ASN A 188 -9.63 -6.24 6.66
C ASN A 188 -10.28 -5.33 7.72
N THR A 189 -11.58 -5.41 7.83
CA THR A 189 -12.44 -4.58 8.69
C THR A 189 -13.56 -5.42 9.28
N ASN A 190 -14.29 -4.86 10.24
CA ASN A 190 -15.49 -5.48 10.81
C ASN A 190 -16.68 -5.59 9.82
N PHE A 191 -16.57 -4.96 8.65
CA PHE A 191 -17.61 -4.91 7.61
C PHE A 191 -17.04 -5.22 6.22
N PRO A 192 -16.44 -6.40 5.99
CA PRO A 192 -15.60 -6.68 4.82
C PRO A 192 -16.29 -6.43 3.48
N GLU A 193 -17.58 -6.80 3.33
CA GLU A 193 -18.31 -6.58 2.08
C GLU A 193 -18.57 -5.09 1.76
N ARG A 194 -18.46 -4.22 2.75
CA ARG A 194 -18.68 -2.77 2.58
C ARG A 194 -17.49 -2.03 1.98
N SER A 195 -16.32 -2.65 1.92
CA SER A 195 -15.12 -2.07 1.30
C SER A 195 -15.14 -2.14 -0.22
N PHE A 196 -15.86 -3.10 -0.81
CA PHE A 196 -15.88 -3.28 -2.26
C PHE A 196 -16.32 -2.04 -3.08
N PRO A 197 -17.37 -1.30 -2.69
CA PRO A 197 -17.77 -0.09 -3.43
C PRO A 197 -16.63 0.94 -3.51
N LEU A 198 -15.89 1.17 -2.42
CA LEU A 198 -14.76 2.09 -2.41
C LEU A 198 -13.59 1.55 -3.22
N LEU A 199 -13.28 0.25 -3.09
CA LEU A 199 -12.24 -0.42 -3.85
C LEU A 199 -12.45 -0.27 -5.37
N TYR A 200 -13.67 -0.50 -5.86
CA TYR A 200 -13.98 -0.34 -7.28
C TYR A 200 -13.85 1.12 -7.74
N LYS A 201 -14.31 2.05 -6.90
CA LYS A 201 -14.25 3.48 -7.20
C LYS A 201 -12.82 4.00 -7.24
N VAL A 202 -11.95 3.61 -6.30
CA VAL A 202 -10.58 4.12 -6.26
C VAL A 202 -9.77 3.69 -7.49
N PHE A 203 -9.94 2.45 -7.96
CA PHE A 203 -9.33 2.03 -9.23
C PHE A 203 -9.83 2.87 -10.40
N LYS A 204 -11.14 3.08 -10.50
CA LYS A 204 -11.74 3.94 -11.54
C LYS A 204 -11.16 5.35 -11.49
N TRP A 205 -11.17 6.01 -10.34
CA TRP A 205 -10.65 7.37 -10.18
C TRP A 205 -9.16 7.48 -10.54
N ALA A 206 -8.37 6.49 -10.14
CA ALA A 206 -6.95 6.46 -10.46
C ALA A 206 -6.71 6.28 -11.97
N ARG A 207 -7.48 5.42 -12.65
CA ARG A 207 -7.40 5.26 -14.11
C ARG A 207 -7.81 6.51 -14.88
N GLU A 208 -8.78 7.26 -14.39
CA GLU A 208 -9.18 8.55 -15.00
C GLU A 208 -8.05 9.58 -14.96
N ILE A 209 -7.20 9.57 -13.94
CA ILE A 209 -5.99 10.43 -13.87
C ILE A 209 -4.84 9.87 -14.72
N ASN A 210 -4.76 8.54 -14.85
CA ASN A 210 -3.77 7.82 -15.66
C ASN A 210 -2.31 8.22 -15.37
N PRO A 211 -1.82 8.00 -14.12
CA PRO A 211 -0.44 8.32 -13.78
C PRO A 211 0.57 7.49 -14.59
N THR A 212 1.81 7.96 -14.66
CA THR A 212 2.89 7.23 -15.34
C THR A 212 3.37 6.02 -14.54
N GLN A 213 3.14 6.02 -13.23
CA GLN A 213 3.44 4.90 -12.34
C GLN A 213 2.36 3.83 -12.42
N PRO A 214 2.70 2.55 -12.20
CA PRO A 214 1.71 1.47 -12.15
C PRO A 214 0.81 1.57 -10.93
N LEU A 215 -0.41 1.05 -11.07
CA LEU A 215 -1.42 0.97 -10.02
C LEU A 215 -1.56 -0.47 -9.50
N THR A 216 -1.75 -0.62 -8.19
CA THR A 216 -1.98 -1.90 -7.52
C THR A 216 -2.85 -1.75 -6.28
N ALA A 217 -3.27 -2.87 -5.70
CA ALA A 217 -3.70 -3.00 -4.31
C ALA A 217 -3.37 -4.42 -3.81
N GLY A 218 -2.95 -4.54 -2.55
CA GLY A 218 -2.35 -5.76 -2.02
C GLY A 218 -3.35 -6.87 -1.70
N MET A 219 -3.09 -8.08 -2.23
CA MET A 219 -3.83 -9.30 -1.84
C MET A 219 -3.30 -9.84 -0.52
N TRP A 220 -4.15 -9.95 0.49
CA TRP A 220 -3.73 -10.30 1.86
C TRP A 220 -4.38 -11.59 2.40
N ASN A 221 -5.53 -11.99 1.88
CA ASN A 221 -6.28 -13.16 2.32
C ASN A 221 -6.70 -14.06 1.15
N GLU A 222 -7.48 -15.11 1.45
CA GLU A 222 -7.95 -16.08 0.46
C GLU A 222 -9.36 -15.75 -0.09
N ASN A 223 -9.83 -14.50 0.03
CA ASN A 223 -11.11 -14.07 -0.55
C ASN A 223 -11.01 -14.08 -2.08
N GLN A 224 -11.65 -15.07 -2.70
CA GLN A 224 -11.59 -15.29 -4.14
C GLN A 224 -12.07 -14.07 -4.94
N LYS A 225 -13.23 -13.50 -4.57
CA LYS A 225 -13.80 -12.34 -5.26
C LYS A 225 -12.87 -11.12 -5.22
N LEU A 226 -12.24 -10.88 -4.06
CA LEU A 226 -11.25 -9.82 -3.90
C LEU A 226 -10.02 -10.07 -4.77
N ASN A 227 -9.45 -11.26 -4.67
CA ASN A 227 -8.21 -11.61 -5.36
C ASN A 227 -8.38 -11.60 -6.89
N GLU A 228 -9.50 -12.12 -7.40
CA GLU A 228 -9.85 -12.05 -8.83
C GLU A 228 -9.90 -10.59 -9.31
N PHE A 229 -10.63 -9.73 -8.58
CA PHE A 229 -10.71 -8.31 -8.92
C PHE A 229 -9.32 -7.64 -8.93
N LEU A 230 -8.49 -7.87 -7.91
CA LEU A 230 -7.17 -7.25 -7.79
C LEU A 230 -6.19 -7.74 -8.88
N ILE A 231 -6.22 -9.02 -9.23
CA ILE A 231 -5.40 -9.60 -10.32
C ILE A 231 -5.80 -8.97 -11.66
N GLU A 232 -7.09 -8.81 -11.91
CA GLU A 232 -7.62 -8.30 -13.17
C GLU A 232 -7.43 -6.78 -13.36
N ASN A 233 -7.29 -6.02 -12.26
CA ASN A 233 -7.26 -4.56 -12.31
C ASN A 233 -5.91 -3.92 -11.94
N SER A 234 -4.94 -4.70 -11.42
CA SER A 234 -3.61 -4.20 -11.06
C SER A 234 -2.62 -4.30 -12.23
N ASP A 235 -1.80 -3.26 -12.39
CA ASP A 235 -0.69 -3.27 -13.36
C ASP A 235 0.45 -4.16 -12.90
N ILE A 236 0.73 -4.14 -11.59
CA ILE A 236 1.71 -4.94 -10.87
C ILE A 236 0.96 -5.75 -9.81
N ILE A 237 1.26 -7.03 -9.69
CA ILE A 237 0.64 -7.86 -8.65
C ILE A 237 1.37 -7.65 -7.33
N THR A 238 0.64 -7.26 -6.29
CA THR A 238 1.17 -7.14 -4.93
C THR A 238 0.43 -8.05 -3.97
N PHE A 239 1.16 -8.59 -2.98
CA PHE A 239 0.56 -9.49 -2.00
C PHE A 239 1.25 -9.37 -0.64
N HIS A 240 0.54 -9.79 0.42
CA HIS A 240 1.05 -9.92 1.78
C HIS A 240 1.24 -11.39 2.16
N CYS A 241 2.33 -11.71 2.85
CA CYS A 241 2.58 -13.06 3.30
C CYS A 241 3.43 -13.10 4.57
N TYR A 242 2.78 -13.26 5.70
CA TYR A 242 3.44 -13.41 7.02
C TYR A 242 3.65 -14.87 7.42
N ALA A 243 3.86 -15.76 6.45
CA ALA A 243 3.98 -17.19 6.64
C ALA A 243 5.46 -17.68 6.59
N PRO A 244 5.74 -18.92 6.99
CA PRO A 244 7.05 -19.54 6.82
C PRO A 244 7.47 -19.61 5.34
N LYS A 245 8.74 -19.90 5.12
CA LYS A 245 9.40 -19.93 3.82
C LYS A 245 8.62 -20.71 2.76
N GLU A 246 8.23 -21.95 3.08
CA GLU A 246 7.57 -22.85 2.13
C GLU A 246 6.22 -22.31 1.62
N GLU A 247 5.46 -21.71 2.52
CA GLU A 247 4.19 -21.08 2.20
C GLU A 247 4.38 -19.79 1.41
N THR A 248 5.40 -19.01 1.77
CA THR A 248 5.79 -17.80 1.04
C THR A 248 6.21 -18.14 -0.39
N GLU A 249 7.03 -19.17 -0.59
CA GLU A 249 7.41 -19.64 -1.92
C GLU A 249 6.20 -20.12 -2.73
N LYS A 250 5.29 -20.84 -2.10
CA LYS A 250 4.06 -21.33 -2.76
C LYS A 250 3.19 -20.16 -3.22
N LYS A 251 2.94 -19.18 -2.35
CA LYS A 251 2.11 -17.99 -2.64
C LYS A 251 2.76 -17.13 -3.72
N MET A 252 4.04 -16.85 -3.62
CA MET A 252 4.82 -16.13 -4.63
C MET A 252 4.73 -16.82 -5.99
N ASN A 253 4.99 -18.13 -6.05
CA ASN A 253 4.93 -18.90 -7.30
C ASN A 253 3.52 -18.98 -7.91
N TYR A 254 2.48 -18.88 -7.10
CA TYR A 254 1.11 -18.75 -7.58
C TYR A 254 0.93 -17.44 -8.36
N PHE A 255 1.38 -16.30 -7.81
CA PHE A 255 1.22 -15.01 -8.46
C PHE A 255 2.11 -14.82 -9.69
N LEU A 256 3.30 -15.40 -9.70
CA LEU A 256 4.19 -15.37 -10.89
C LEU A 256 3.57 -15.98 -12.14
N LYS A 257 2.59 -16.91 -12.01
CA LYS A 257 1.89 -17.52 -13.13
C LYS A 257 1.05 -16.55 -13.97
N PHE A 258 0.66 -15.41 -13.42
CA PHE A 258 -0.11 -14.40 -14.13
C PHE A 258 0.72 -13.57 -15.11
N GLY A 259 2.06 -13.74 -15.11
CA GLY A 259 2.96 -13.15 -16.08
C GLY A 259 3.17 -11.63 -15.92
N ARG A 260 2.68 -11.02 -14.84
CA ARG A 260 2.95 -9.64 -14.45
C ARG A 260 4.08 -9.59 -13.43
N PRO A 261 4.78 -8.44 -13.26
CA PRO A 261 5.69 -8.24 -12.14
C PRO A 261 4.98 -8.49 -10.79
N VAL A 262 5.72 -9.04 -9.83
CA VAL A 262 5.19 -9.40 -8.51
C VAL A 262 6.03 -8.76 -7.43
N ILE A 263 5.39 -8.17 -6.41
CA ILE A 263 6.04 -7.62 -5.22
C ILE A 263 5.30 -8.12 -3.98
N CYS A 264 6.05 -8.65 -3.01
CA CYS A 264 5.50 -8.91 -1.67
C CYS A 264 5.57 -7.62 -0.86
N THR A 265 4.43 -6.95 -0.67
CA THR A 265 4.38 -5.62 -0.03
C THR A 265 4.28 -5.64 1.47
N GLU A 266 4.03 -6.82 2.07
CA GLU A 266 4.14 -7.03 3.51
C GLU A 266 4.58 -8.45 3.83
N TRP A 267 5.58 -8.57 4.69
CA TRP A 267 6.09 -9.81 5.23
C TRP A 267 6.96 -9.53 6.47
N MET A 268 7.48 -10.54 7.10
CA MET A 268 8.26 -10.56 8.33
C MET A 268 7.38 -10.53 9.58
N ASN A 269 7.26 -11.71 10.19
CA ASN A 269 6.61 -11.89 11.48
C ASN A 269 7.27 -13.07 12.21
N ARG A 270 8.05 -12.78 13.24
CA ARG A 270 8.81 -13.81 13.96
C ARG A 270 7.92 -14.85 14.64
N VAL A 271 6.73 -14.44 15.12
CA VAL A 271 5.77 -15.36 15.73
C VAL A 271 5.21 -16.35 14.72
N ALA A 272 4.99 -15.88 13.48
CA ALA A 272 4.54 -16.72 12.37
C ALA A 272 5.69 -17.42 11.61
N LYS A 273 6.93 -17.38 12.16
CA LYS A 273 8.14 -17.97 11.55
C LYS A 273 8.50 -17.38 10.18
N SER A 274 8.07 -16.16 9.90
CA SER A 274 8.47 -15.40 8.72
C SER A 274 9.77 -14.64 9.07
N TYR A 275 10.92 -15.30 8.90
CA TYR A 275 12.23 -14.77 9.28
C TYR A 275 12.97 -14.16 8.08
N ILE A 276 13.71 -13.09 8.33
CA ILE A 276 14.48 -12.37 7.30
C ILE A 276 15.47 -13.31 6.60
N LEU A 277 16.24 -14.11 7.37
CA LEU A 277 17.27 -14.98 6.83
C LEU A 277 16.72 -16.12 5.95
N ASP A 278 15.48 -16.52 6.16
CA ASP A 278 14.85 -17.61 5.41
C ASP A 278 14.15 -17.09 4.14
N ILE A 279 13.52 -15.93 4.23
CA ILE A 279 12.58 -15.43 3.21
C ILE A 279 13.25 -14.46 2.23
N LEU A 280 14.11 -13.56 2.67
CA LEU A 280 14.79 -12.61 1.79
C LEU A 280 15.56 -13.28 0.65
N PRO A 281 16.30 -14.41 0.88
CA PRO A 281 16.92 -15.16 -0.22
C PRO A 281 15.93 -15.74 -1.24
N VAL A 282 14.70 -16.07 -0.82
CA VAL A 282 13.64 -16.56 -1.71
C VAL A 282 13.24 -15.48 -2.71
N PHE A 283 12.91 -14.29 -2.21
CA PHE A 283 12.55 -13.15 -3.07
C PHE A 283 13.69 -12.78 -4.01
N LYS A 284 14.93 -12.68 -3.49
CA LYS A 284 16.11 -12.38 -4.30
C LYS A 284 16.33 -13.40 -5.43
N LYS A 285 16.23 -14.71 -5.12
CA LYS A 285 16.39 -15.78 -6.12
C LYS A 285 15.33 -15.72 -7.22
N ALA A 286 14.09 -15.36 -6.88
CA ALA A 286 12.97 -15.26 -7.80
C ALA A 286 12.91 -13.91 -8.53
N ASN A 287 13.79 -12.96 -8.23
CA ASN A 287 13.74 -11.57 -8.70
C ASN A 287 12.38 -10.90 -8.38
N VAL A 288 11.85 -11.14 -7.17
CA VAL A 288 10.59 -10.59 -6.69
C VAL A 288 10.90 -9.46 -5.71
N GLY A 289 10.32 -8.29 -5.96
CA GLY A 289 10.41 -7.15 -5.05
C GLY A 289 9.78 -7.47 -3.69
N ASN A 290 10.31 -6.86 -2.62
CA ASN A 290 9.82 -7.16 -1.29
C ASN A 290 9.91 -5.95 -0.35
N ILE A 291 8.88 -5.77 0.46
CA ILE A 291 8.76 -4.67 1.42
C ILE A 291 8.37 -5.29 2.78
N MET A 292 9.33 -5.40 3.69
CA MET A 292 9.08 -6.02 4.99
C MET A 292 8.34 -5.05 5.93
N TRP A 293 7.74 -5.60 6.99
CA TRP A 293 7.07 -4.77 7.98
C TRP A 293 8.06 -4.20 8.99
N GLY A 294 8.12 -2.85 9.04
CA GLY A 294 8.86 -2.08 10.03
C GLY A 294 10.36 -1.90 9.73
N LEU A 295 10.88 -0.73 10.08
CA LEU A 295 12.29 -0.35 10.00
C LEU A 295 12.92 -0.23 11.38
N VAL A 296 12.28 0.54 12.23
CA VAL A 296 12.81 0.95 13.55
C VAL A 296 11.87 0.54 14.66
N ASN A 297 12.43 0.35 15.86
CA ASN A 297 11.61 0.19 17.04
C ASN A 297 11.06 1.56 17.46
N GLY A 298 9.75 1.72 17.40
CA GLY A 298 9.06 2.97 17.68
C GLY A 298 7.88 2.79 18.63
N LYS A 299 6.83 3.56 18.41
CA LYS A 299 5.60 3.55 19.20
C LYS A 299 4.53 2.59 18.71
N THR A 300 4.68 2.07 17.49
CA THR A 300 3.74 1.14 16.88
C THR A 300 4.25 -0.28 16.85
#